data_55c19863c029dc4f4efd94b7517de70b
#
_entry.id   55c19863c029dc4f4efd94b7517de70b
#
_cell.length_a   1.000
_cell.length_b   1.000
_cell.length_c   1.000
_cell.angle_alpha   90.00
_cell.angle_beta   90.00
_cell.angle_gamma   90.00
#
_symmetry.space_group_name_H-M   'P 1'
#
loop_
_entity.id
_entity.type
_entity.pdbx_description
1 polymer ?
#
loop_
_entity_poly.entity_id
_entity_poly.type
_entity_poly.pdbx_seq_one_letter_code
_entity_poly.pdbx_strand_id
1 'polypeptide(L)'
;LHKTENMYIPELIFGHLLTGSNFRDEGSRLTGGRHGYGAKLTNIFSKEFIVETSDGKTTYRQRWCDNMRSCEEPEVRSCGDKFGEEFTRVTFVPDLEHFGDVAVSETILATLRRRVYDVAGCNPDVDVFFNGELVELSSFADYAGLFVKNKDDVVTTSLGIPGWDVAVSTSSEQQFSHFSFVNNMATHRGGTHVNLIADHIAAPLAKHIARTNPELNVTPAQVKAHMFLMVKASVCI
;
A
#
# COMPACT_ATOMS: atom_id res chain seq x y z
N LEU A 1 -28.90 -5.00 -1.49
CA LEU A 1 -29.34 -4.09 -0.41
C LEU A 1 -28.74 -4.51 0.92
N HIS A 2 -28.33 -3.55 1.73
CA HIS A 2 -27.92 -3.80 3.11
C HIS A 2 -29.13 -4.09 3.98
N LYS A 3 -29.05 -5.10 4.87
CA LYS A 3 -30.20 -5.61 5.62
C LYS A 3 -30.85 -4.60 6.58
N THR A 4 -30.07 -3.71 7.17
CA THR A 4 -30.52 -2.73 8.17
C THR A 4 -30.64 -1.32 7.62
N GLU A 5 -29.75 -0.92 6.72
CA GLU A 5 -29.68 0.47 6.22
C GLU A 5 -30.59 0.73 5.03
N ASN A 6 -31.19 -0.31 4.45
CA ASN A 6 -32.08 -0.25 3.27
C ASN A 6 -31.49 0.52 2.07
N MET A 7 -30.19 0.46 1.91
CA MET A 7 -29.44 1.05 0.79
C MET A 7 -28.52 0.01 0.14
N TYR A 8 -28.01 0.29 -1.03
CA TYR A 8 -27.06 -0.59 -1.70
C TYR A 8 -25.71 -0.59 -0.99
N ILE A 9 -25.07 -1.76 -0.91
CA ILE A 9 -23.78 -1.92 -0.25
C ILE A 9 -22.70 -0.99 -0.85
N PRO A 10 -22.57 -0.81 -2.19
CA PRO A 10 -21.62 0.15 -2.73
C PRO A 10 -21.90 1.60 -2.31
N GLU A 11 -23.18 2.01 -2.24
CA GLU A 11 -23.54 3.34 -1.74
C GLU A 11 -23.10 3.53 -0.29
N LEU A 12 -23.36 2.54 0.56
CA LEU A 12 -22.93 2.56 1.96
C LEU A 12 -21.40 2.69 2.08
N ILE A 13 -20.65 1.90 1.27
CA ILE A 13 -19.18 1.88 1.31
C ILE A 13 -18.56 3.17 0.79
N PHE A 14 -19.08 3.76 -0.28
CA PHE A 14 -18.46 4.88 -0.96
C PHE A 14 -19.12 6.23 -0.66
N GLY A 15 -20.35 6.24 -0.17
CA GLY A 15 -21.16 7.43 0.08
C GLY A 15 -21.37 7.78 1.55
N HIS A 16 -21.09 6.89 2.51
CA HIS A 16 -21.39 7.14 3.92
C HIS A 16 -20.16 6.98 4.81
N LEU A 17 -19.94 7.95 5.70
CA LEU A 17 -18.86 7.90 6.69
C LEU A 17 -19.15 6.85 7.79
N LEU A 18 -18.10 6.39 8.45
CA LEU A 18 -18.20 5.47 9.59
C LEU A 18 -18.85 4.12 9.26
N THR A 19 -18.70 3.64 8.03
CA THR A 19 -19.25 2.36 7.56
C THR A 19 -18.19 1.26 7.38
N GLY A 20 -17.02 1.42 8.01
CA GLY A 20 -15.98 0.38 8.01
C GLY A 20 -16.38 -0.84 8.84
N SER A 21 -15.93 -2.04 8.44
CA SER A 21 -16.13 -3.29 9.19
C SER A 21 -15.08 -3.51 10.30
N ASN A 22 -14.04 -2.68 10.35
CA ASN A 22 -12.85 -2.90 11.20
C ASN A 22 -12.79 -2.00 12.44
N PHE A 23 -13.94 -1.51 12.93
CA PHE A 23 -13.98 -0.63 14.11
C PHE A 23 -13.62 -1.35 15.41
N ARG A 24 -13.94 -2.64 15.51
CA ARG A 24 -13.64 -3.45 16.68
C ARG A 24 -12.41 -4.29 16.42
N ASP A 25 -11.50 -4.32 17.38
CA ASP A 25 -10.32 -5.19 17.36
C ASP A 25 -10.71 -6.60 17.86
N GLU A 26 -11.66 -7.23 17.20
CA GLU A 26 -12.11 -8.60 17.50
C GLU A 26 -11.33 -9.58 16.60
N GLY A 27 -10.32 -10.21 17.17
CA GLY A 27 -9.53 -11.23 16.49
C GLY A 27 -8.26 -10.70 15.79
N SER A 28 -7.51 -11.60 15.18
CA SER A 28 -6.26 -11.31 14.45
C SER A 28 -6.58 -10.69 13.08
N ARG A 29 -6.38 -9.41 12.94
CA ARG A 29 -6.60 -8.67 11.70
C ARG A 29 -5.27 -8.34 11.02
N LEU A 30 -5.14 -8.66 9.73
CA LEU A 30 -3.99 -8.31 8.90
C LEU A 30 -4.23 -7.08 8.01
N THR A 31 -5.44 -6.51 8.03
CA THR A 31 -5.80 -5.34 7.21
C THR A 31 -5.48 -4.04 7.92
N GLY A 32 -4.84 -3.09 7.22
CA GLY A 32 -4.45 -1.80 7.77
C GLY A 32 -5.58 -0.80 7.98
N GLY A 33 -6.66 -0.90 7.21
CA GLY A 33 -7.80 0.03 7.29
C GLY A 33 -8.65 -0.21 8.53
N ARG A 34 -8.93 0.85 9.33
CA ARG A 34 -9.76 0.77 10.53
C ARG A 34 -11.10 1.47 10.35
N HIS A 35 -11.09 2.71 9.93
CA HIS A 35 -12.27 3.57 9.96
C HIS A 35 -12.98 3.72 8.60
N GLY A 36 -12.42 3.16 7.53
CA GLY A 36 -13.04 3.21 6.21
C GLY A 36 -13.12 4.61 5.59
N TYR A 37 -12.24 5.55 5.98
CA TYR A 37 -12.31 6.93 5.47
C TYR A 37 -11.75 7.11 4.06
N GLY A 38 -10.78 6.28 3.63
CA GLY A 38 -10.03 6.55 2.41
C GLY A 38 -10.89 6.78 1.17
N ALA A 39 -11.78 5.85 0.84
CA ALA A 39 -12.65 5.96 -0.32
C ALA A 39 -13.63 7.14 -0.23
N LYS A 40 -14.18 7.41 0.98
CA LYS A 40 -15.08 8.54 1.20
C LYS A 40 -14.39 9.89 1.10
N LEU A 41 -13.17 10.00 1.62
CA LEU A 41 -12.37 11.23 1.45
C LEU A 41 -12.03 11.47 -0.01
N THR A 42 -11.75 10.41 -0.78
CA THR A 42 -11.57 10.56 -2.23
C THR A 42 -12.83 11.10 -2.89
N ASN A 43 -14.02 10.63 -2.51
CA ASN A 43 -15.30 11.14 -3.00
C ASN A 43 -15.53 12.59 -2.57
N ILE A 44 -15.36 12.92 -1.28
CA ILE A 44 -15.54 14.27 -0.72
C ILE A 44 -14.62 15.30 -1.38
N PHE A 45 -13.41 14.93 -1.75
CA PHE A 45 -12.44 15.80 -2.41
C PHE A 45 -12.40 15.63 -3.94
N SER A 46 -13.53 15.23 -4.53
CA SER A 46 -13.69 15.09 -5.97
C SER A 46 -14.83 15.97 -6.50
N LYS A 47 -14.61 16.62 -7.64
CA LYS A 47 -15.65 17.31 -8.41
C LYS A 47 -16.66 16.30 -8.96
N GLU A 48 -16.18 15.11 -9.29
CA GLU A 48 -16.97 13.95 -9.74
C GLU A 48 -16.37 12.67 -9.20
N PHE A 49 -17.23 11.74 -8.78
CA PHE A 49 -16.83 10.42 -8.30
C PHE A 49 -17.86 9.38 -8.76
N ILE A 50 -17.41 8.33 -9.44
CA ILE A 50 -18.26 7.29 -9.99
C ILE A 50 -17.77 5.92 -9.49
N VAL A 51 -18.70 5.11 -9.04
CA VAL A 51 -18.47 3.69 -8.71
C VAL A 51 -19.25 2.82 -9.65
N GLU A 52 -18.56 1.86 -10.24
CA GLU A 52 -19.15 0.78 -11.03
C GLU A 52 -18.68 -0.54 -10.43
N THR A 53 -19.58 -1.44 -10.15
CA THR A 53 -19.23 -2.78 -9.64
C THR A 53 -20.15 -3.86 -10.19
N SER A 54 -19.63 -5.06 -10.33
CA SER A 54 -20.37 -6.23 -10.79
C SER A 54 -19.99 -7.45 -9.93
N ASP A 55 -20.98 -8.22 -9.58
CA ASP A 55 -20.85 -9.54 -8.94
C ASP A 55 -21.04 -10.69 -9.94
N GLY A 56 -20.92 -10.39 -11.23
CA GLY A 56 -21.17 -11.34 -12.32
C GLY A 56 -22.65 -11.54 -12.67
N LYS A 57 -23.58 -11.16 -11.79
CA LYS A 57 -25.03 -11.29 -12.00
C LYS A 57 -25.72 -9.94 -12.14
N THR A 58 -25.22 -8.96 -11.41
CA THR A 58 -25.80 -7.63 -11.30
C THR A 58 -24.69 -6.60 -11.44
N THR A 59 -24.91 -5.61 -12.27
CA THR A 59 -24.05 -4.43 -12.33
C THR A 59 -24.71 -3.30 -11.58
N TYR A 60 -23.89 -2.55 -10.87
CA TYR A 60 -24.28 -1.36 -10.12
C TYR A 60 -23.42 -0.18 -10.60
N ARG A 61 -24.02 1.00 -10.79
CA ARG A 61 -23.34 2.25 -11.09
C ARG A 61 -23.99 3.38 -10.31
N GLN A 62 -23.18 4.23 -9.67
CA GLN A 62 -23.65 5.43 -9.00
C GLN A 62 -22.63 6.55 -9.15
N ARG A 63 -23.12 7.79 -9.22
CA ARG A 63 -22.32 8.99 -9.41
C ARG A 63 -22.59 10.01 -8.31
N TRP A 64 -21.53 10.57 -7.77
CA TRP A 64 -21.53 11.71 -6.85
C TRP A 64 -20.85 12.90 -7.54
N CYS A 65 -21.34 14.11 -7.26
CA CYS A 65 -20.80 15.35 -7.78
C CYS A 65 -20.64 16.38 -6.68
N ASP A 66 -19.94 17.47 -7.01
CA ASP A 66 -19.79 18.63 -6.14
C ASP A 66 -19.28 18.31 -4.75
N ASN A 67 -18.16 17.57 -4.67
CA ASN A 67 -17.58 17.19 -3.39
C ASN A 67 -18.55 16.38 -2.51
N MET A 68 -19.24 15.43 -3.15
CA MET A 68 -20.22 14.54 -2.51
C MET A 68 -21.49 15.26 -2.01
N ARG A 69 -21.75 16.50 -2.45
CA ARG A 69 -22.96 17.26 -2.07
C ARG A 69 -24.19 16.81 -2.83
N SER A 70 -24.03 16.26 -4.02
CA SER A 70 -25.09 15.66 -4.80
C SER A 70 -24.76 14.21 -5.11
N CYS A 71 -25.81 13.38 -5.12
CA CYS A 71 -25.72 11.95 -5.40
C CYS A 71 -26.87 11.60 -6.35
N GLU A 72 -26.53 10.94 -7.45
CA GLU A 72 -27.54 10.40 -8.38
C GLU A 72 -28.11 9.09 -7.85
N GLU A 73 -29.35 8.77 -8.25
CA GLU A 73 -29.93 7.46 -7.97
C GLU A 73 -29.10 6.35 -8.60
N PRO A 74 -28.87 5.24 -7.91
CA PRO A 74 -28.06 4.15 -8.42
C PRO A 74 -28.71 3.43 -9.60
N GLU A 75 -27.95 3.19 -10.64
CA GLU A 75 -28.34 2.33 -11.75
C GLU A 75 -27.99 0.89 -11.42
N VAL A 76 -29.00 0.02 -11.35
CA VAL A 76 -28.81 -1.42 -11.10
C VAL A 76 -29.38 -2.22 -12.28
N ARG A 77 -28.55 -3.06 -12.88
CA ARG A 77 -28.93 -3.84 -14.05
C ARG A 77 -28.56 -5.32 -13.85
N SER A 78 -29.46 -6.23 -14.21
CA SER A 78 -29.15 -7.66 -14.27
C SER A 78 -28.30 -8.00 -15.49
N CYS A 79 -27.30 -8.84 -15.33
CA CYS A 79 -26.47 -9.37 -16.45
C CYS A 79 -27.20 -10.46 -17.25
N GLY A 80 -28.46 -10.83 -16.89
CA GLY A 80 -29.23 -11.89 -17.54
C GLY A 80 -28.70 -13.28 -17.20
N ASP A 81 -28.91 -14.25 -18.11
CA ASP A 81 -28.54 -15.67 -17.89
C ASP A 81 -27.03 -15.94 -18.06
N LYS A 82 -26.23 -14.97 -18.53
CA LYS A 82 -24.79 -15.11 -18.65
C LYS A 82 -24.11 -14.43 -17.47
N PHE A 83 -23.25 -15.17 -16.79
CA PHE A 83 -22.34 -14.57 -15.80
C PHE A 83 -21.43 -13.55 -16.51
N GLY A 84 -21.50 -12.32 -16.05
CA GLY A 84 -20.61 -11.25 -16.45
C GLY A 84 -19.27 -11.29 -15.71
N GLU A 85 -18.42 -10.35 -16.01
CA GLU A 85 -17.16 -10.15 -15.30
C GLU A 85 -17.42 -9.57 -13.90
N GLU A 86 -16.71 -10.07 -12.90
CA GLU A 86 -16.70 -9.50 -11.54
C GLU A 86 -15.63 -8.40 -11.48
N PHE A 87 -16.03 -7.19 -11.12
CA PHE A 87 -15.10 -6.06 -11.00
C PHE A 87 -15.61 -4.98 -10.05
N THR A 88 -14.70 -4.13 -9.61
CA THR A 88 -15.00 -2.82 -9.04
C THR A 88 -14.14 -1.77 -9.71
N ARG A 89 -14.77 -0.74 -10.27
CA ARG A 89 -14.13 0.40 -10.91
C ARG A 89 -14.50 1.68 -10.17
N VAL A 90 -13.49 2.46 -9.83
CA VAL A 90 -13.66 3.79 -9.27
C VAL A 90 -13.06 4.80 -10.23
N THR A 91 -13.87 5.78 -10.64
CA THR A 91 -13.44 6.90 -11.47
C THR A 91 -13.66 8.18 -10.69
N PHE A 92 -12.68 9.08 -10.64
CA PHE A 92 -12.85 10.35 -9.95
C PHE A 92 -12.05 11.47 -10.60
N VAL A 93 -12.60 12.68 -10.47
CA VAL A 93 -11.95 13.93 -10.85
C VAL A 93 -11.63 14.69 -9.56
N PRO A 94 -10.38 14.75 -9.13
CA PRO A 94 -10.02 15.39 -7.87
C PRO A 94 -10.27 16.88 -7.91
N ASP A 95 -10.72 17.44 -6.80
CA ASP A 95 -10.84 18.89 -6.60
C ASP A 95 -9.51 19.45 -6.11
N LEU A 96 -8.58 19.66 -7.04
CA LEU A 96 -7.23 20.13 -6.74
C LEU A 96 -7.21 21.55 -6.18
N GLU A 97 -8.17 22.38 -6.53
CA GLU A 97 -8.28 23.77 -6.03
C GLU A 97 -8.44 23.80 -4.51
N HIS A 98 -9.10 22.77 -3.95
CA HIS A 98 -9.24 22.61 -2.50
C HIS A 98 -7.88 22.43 -1.79
N PHE A 99 -6.89 21.90 -2.49
CA PHE A 99 -5.52 21.68 -1.98
C PHE A 99 -4.55 22.79 -2.42
N GLY A 100 -5.03 23.84 -3.08
CA GLY A 100 -4.22 24.94 -3.59
C GLY A 100 -3.55 24.69 -4.92
N ASP A 101 -3.89 23.59 -5.60
CA ASP A 101 -3.36 23.22 -6.91
C ASP A 101 -4.40 23.48 -8.01
N VAL A 102 -3.94 23.79 -9.22
CA VAL A 102 -4.82 24.01 -10.40
C VAL A 102 -4.83 22.83 -11.37
N ALA A 103 -3.82 21.98 -11.29
CA ALA A 103 -3.65 20.79 -12.13
C ALA A 103 -2.84 19.72 -11.43
N VAL A 104 -2.90 18.49 -11.96
CA VAL A 104 -2.05 17.38 -11.49
C VAL A 104 -0.60 17.71 -11.81
N SER A 105 0.19 18.00 -10.78
CA SER A 105 1.62 18.29 -10.92
C SER A 105 2.43 17.00 -11.14
N GLU A 106 3.64 17.15 -11.67
CA GLU A 106 4.61 16.05 -11.80
C GLU A 106 4.85 15.33 -10.45
N THR A 107 4.85 16.07 -9.35
CA THR A 107 5.03 15.52 -7.99
C THR A 107 3.84 14.65 -7.58
N ILE A 108 2.60 15.09 -7.86
CA ILE A 108 1.38 14.30 -7.59
C ILE A 108 1.43 13.01 -8.42
N LEU A 109 1.74 13.13 -9.72
CA LEU A 109 1.84 11.97 -10.62
C LEU A 109 2.91 10.97 -10.16
N ALA A 110 4.08 11.46 -9.79
CA ALA A 110 5.17 10.64 -9.26
C ALA A 110 4.76 9.92 -7.96
N THR A 111 4.01 10.60 -7.08
CA THR A 111 3.48 10.01 -5.84
C THR A 111 2.47 8.90 -6.12
N LEU A 112 1.54 9.12 -7.05
CA LEU A 112 0.57 8.11 -7.47
C LEU A 112 1.27 6.91 -8.11
N ARG A 113 2.21 7.16 -9.04
CA ARG A 113 3.03 6.12 -9.65
C ARG A 113 3.79 5.32 -8.59
N ARG A 114 4.47 5.99 -7.66
CA ARG A 114 5.17 5.32 -6.56
C ARG A 114 4.23 4.40 -5.80
N ARG A 115 3.00 4.84 -5.48
CA ARG A 115 2.04 4.02 -4.75
C ARG A 115 1.60 2.78 -5.50
N VAL A 116 1.47 2.85 -6.84
CA VAL A 116 1.18 1.67 -7.67
C VAL A 116 2.30 0.64 -7.57
N TYR A 117 3.56 1.07 -7.64
CA TYR A 117 4.72 0.19 -7.47
C TYR A 117 4.81 -0.38 -6.06
N ASP A 118 4.48 0.40 -5.02
CA ASP A 118 4.41 -0.07 -3.63
C ASP A 118 3.39 -1.21 -3.49
N VAL A 119 2.22 -1.07 -4.13
CA VAL A 119 1.18 -2.11 -4.12
C VAL A 119 1.66 -3.37 -4.84
N ALA A 120 2.28 -3.24 -6.01
CA ALA A 120 2.83 -4.36 -6.76
C ALA A 120 3.91 -5.10 -5.96
N GLY A 121 4.87 -4.38 -5.38
CA GLY A 121 5.95 -4.96 -4.57
C GLY A 121 5.47 -5.63 -3.28
N CYS A 122 4.36 -5.14 -2.71
CA CYS A 122 3.77 -5.74 -1.51
C CYS A 122 2.87 -6.96 -1.81
N ASN A 123 2.37 -7.11 -3.04
CA ASN A 123 1.42 -8.15 -3.41
C ASN A 123 1.83 -8.82 -4.74
N PRO A 124 2.91 -9.63 -4.71
CA PRO A 124 3.46 -10.24 -5.93
C PRO A 124 2.50 -11.24 -6.62
N ASP A 125 1.48 -11.71 -5.90
CA ASP A 125 0.47 -12.64 -6.43
C ASP A 125 -0.68 -11.92 -7.16
N VAL A 126 -0.62 -10.58 -7.28
CA VAL A 126 -1.65 -9.76 -7.93
C VAL A 126 -1.05 -9.00 -9.09
N ASP A 127 -1.64 -9.13 -10.27
CA ASP A 127 -1.28 -8.32 -11.42
C ASP A 127 -1.68 -6.86 -11.21
N VAL A 128 -0.69 -5.98 -11.19
CA VAL A 128 -0.87 -4.54 -10.99
C VAL A 128 -0.52 -3.80 -12.28
N PHE A 129 -1.40 -2.92 -12.72
CA PHE A 129 -1.21 -2.14 -13.94
C PHE A 129 -1.14 -0.64 -13.63
N PHE A 130 -0.29 0.07 -14.34
CA PHE A 130 -0.21 1.52 -14.34
C PHE A 130 -0.39 2.04 -15.76
N ASN A 131 -1.41 2.85 -16.00
CA ASN A 131 -1.78 3.34 -17.35
C ASN A 131 -1.96 2.22 -18.40
N GLY A 132 -2.46 1.05 -17.98
CA GLY A 132 -2.66 -0.10 -18.86
C GLY A 132 -1.42 -0.98 -19.08
N GLU A 133 -0.26 -0.60 -18.55
CA GLU A 133 0.97 -1.39 -18.62
C GLU A 133 1.17 -2.20 -17.34
N LEU A 134 1.49 -3.48 -17.48
CA LEU A 134 1.80 -4.36 -16.34
C LEU A 134 3.05 -3.88 -15.62
N VAL A 135 2.97 -3.76 -14.29
CA VAL A 135 4.14 -3.53 -13.45
C VAL A 135 4.82 -4.87 -13.18
N GLU A 136 5.93 -5.13 -13.86
CA GLU A 136 6.66 -6.39 -13.80
C GLU A 136 7.47 -6.51 -12.51
N LEU A 137 6.81 -6.87 -11.42
CA LEU A 137 7.40 -7.17 -10.11
C LEU A 137 6.87 -8.51 -9.62
N SER A 138 7.71 -9.52 -9.58
CA SER A 138 7.36 -10.89 -9.20
C SER A 138 7.64 -11.18 -7.72
N SER A 139 8.33 -10.27 -7.03
CA SER A 139 8.75 -10.44 -5.64
C SER A 139 9.04 -9.11 -4.95
N PHE A 140 9.10 -9.14 -3.62
CA PHE A 140 9.60 -8.00 -2.84
C PHE A 140 11.08 -7.71 -3.13
N ALA A 141 11.85 -8.71 -3.54
CA ALA A 141 13.24 -8.56 -3.99
C ALA A 141 13.33 -7.70 -5.27
N ASP A 142 12.46 -7.95 -6.26
CA ASP A 142 12.41 -7.14 -7.47
C ASP A 142 12.07 -5.69 -7.16
N TYR A 143 11.10 -5.48 -6.27
CA TYR A 143 10.74 -4.15 -5.79
C TYR A 143 11.92 -3.46 -5.08
N ALA A 144 12.62 -4.15 -4.19
CA ALA A 144 13.81 -3.64 -3.51
C ALA A 144 14.93 -3.27 -4.50
N GLY A 145 15.08 -4.06 -5.56
CA GLY A 145 16.03 -3.84 -6.63
C GLY A 145 15.84 -2.53 -7.42
N LEU A 146 14.65 -1.90 -7.33
CA LEU A 146 14.39 -0.59 -7.97
C LEU A 146 15.13 0.57 -7.27
N PHE A 147 15.58 0.38 -6.03
CA PHE A 147 16.15 1.45 -5.18
C PHE A 147 17.68 1.35 -5.04
N VAL A 148 18.29 0.38 -5.68
CA VAL A 148 19.74 0.15 -5.63
C VAL A 148 20.34 0.23 -7.03
N LYS A 149 21.63 0.57 -7.11
CA LYS A 149 22.32 0.66 -8.41
C LYS A 149 22.56 -0.70 -9.05
N ASN A 150 22.89 -1.69 -8.23
CA ASN A 150 23.10 -3.06 -8.66
C ASN A 150 22.20 -3.99 -7.83
N LYS A 151 21.34 -4.74 -8.50
CA LYS A 151 20.41 -5.70 -7.86
C LYS A 151 21.14 -6.82 -7.10
N ASP A 152 22.36 -7.17 -7.54
CA ASP A 152 23.17 -8.19 -6.88
C ASP A 152 23.66 -7.77 -5.48
N ASP A 153 23.60 -6.47 -5.16
CA ASP A 153 23.94 -5.94 -3.84
C ASP A 153 22.79 -6.05 -2.83
N VAL A 154 21.64 -6.61 -3.24
CA VAL A 154 20.48 -6.80 -2.37
C VAL A 154 20.46 -8.22 -1.82
N VAL A 155 20.55 -8.32 -0.51
CA VAL A 155 20.35 -9.59 0.20
C VAL A 155 18.92 -9.64 0.72
N THR A 156 18.18 -10.69 0.41
CA THR A 156 16.77 -10.85 0.79
C THR A 156 16.55 -12.10 1.65
N THR A 157 15.58 -12.01 2.55
CA THR A 157 15.13 -13.14 3.37
C THR A 157 13.67 -12.96 3.79
N SER A 158 12.93 -14.04 3.87
CA SER A 158 11.56 -14.08 4.42
C SER A 158 11.50 -14.30 5.93
N LEU A 159 12.63 -14.39 6.61
CA LEU A 159 12.76 -14.67 8.06
C LEU A 159 12.07 -15.99 8.51
N GLY A 160 11.49 -16.77 7.61
CA GLY A 160 10.67 -17.94 7.94
C GLY A 160 9.33 -17.59 8.64
N ILE A 161 8.96 -16.32 8.67
CA ILE A 161 7.70 -15.82 9.22
C ILE A 161 6.79 -15.44 8.06
N PRO A 162 5.62 -16.08 7.90
CA PRO A 162 4.71 -15.74 6.82
C PRO A 162 4.35 -14.24 6.78
N GLY A 163 4.42 -13.63 5.60
CA GLY A 163 4.12 -12.21 5.40
C GLY A 163 5.23 -11.24 5.84
N TRP A 164 6.43 -11.74 6.18
CA TRP A 164 7.59 -10.91 6.45
C TRP A 164 8.65 -11.12 5.36
N ASP A 165 8.94 -10.05 4.64
CA ASP A 165 10.03 -10.01 3.66
C ASP A 165 10.98 -8.87 4.02
N VAL A 166 12.26 -9.17 4.02
CA VAL A 166 13.34 -8.25 4.36
C VAL A 166 14.33 -8.21 3.22
N ALA A 167 14.71 -7.02 2.80
CA ALA A 167 15.80 -6.81 1.87
C ALA A 167 16.79 -5.82 2.48
N VAL A 168 18.07 -6.08 2.32
CA VAL A 168 19.15 -5.25 2.86
C VAL A 168 20.17 -4.99 1.77
N SER A 169 20.60 -3.75 1.68
CA SER A 169 21.69 -3.32 0.84
C SER A 169 22.58 -2.31 1.59
N THR A 170 23.67 -1.90 0.97
CA THR A 170 24.50 -0.83 1.50
C THR A 170 23.88 0.55 1.21
N SER A 171 23.88 1.43 2.21
CA SER A 171 23.46 2.83 2.03
C SER A 171 24.52 3.62 1.27
N SER A 172 24.11 4.29 0.21
CA SER A 172 24.99 5.16 -0.58
C SER A 172 25.39 6.45 0.17
N GLU A 173 24.61 6.85 1.16
CA GLU A 173 24.76 8.12 1.88
C GLU A 173 25.53 7.97 3.21
N GLN A 174 26.03 6.77 3.53
CA GLN A 174 26.71 6.45 4.79
C GLN A 174 25.86 6.80 6.04
N GLN A 175 24.56 6.78 5.89
CA GLN A 175 23.60 6.93 6.98
C GLN A 175 22.52 5.86 6.86
N PHE A 176 21.95 5.46 8.00
CA PHE A 176 20.85 4.52 8.02
C PHE A 176 19.67 5.04 7.23
N SER A 177 19.25 4.29 6.24
CA SER A 177 18.07 4.58 5.46
C SER A 177 17.16 3.37 5.41
N HIS A 178 15.86 3.60 5.31
CA HIS A 178 14.89 2.52 5.22
C HIS A 178 13.66 2.93 4.44
N PHE A 179 12.95 1.97 3.91
CA PHE A 179 11.51 2.05 3.70
C PHE A 179 10.85 0.77 4.21
N SER A 180 9.61 0.89 4.66
CA SER A 180 8.92 -0.23 5.25
C SER A 180 7.41 -0.15 5.07
N PHE A 181 6.80 -1.33 5.12
CA PHE A 181 5.36 -1.52 5.02
C PHE A 181 4.87 -2.41 6.14
N VAL A 182 3.74 -2.05 6.72
CA VAL A 182 2.99 -2.90 7.65
C VAL A 182 1.57 -3.05 7.10
N ASN A 183 1.15 -4.28 6.84
CA ASN A 183 -0.17 -4.59 6.28
C ASN A 183 -0.45 -3.75 5.00
N ASN A 184 0.52 -3.71 4.08
CA ASN A 184 0.52 -2.95 2.82
C ASN A 184 0.47 -1.41 2.96
N MET A 185 0.61 -0.89 4.18
CA MET A 185 0.70 0.56 4.43
C MET A 185 2.16 0.99 4.60
N ALA A 186 2.58 2.01 3.87
CA ALA A 186 3.91 2.57 3.98
C ALA A 186 4.13 3.22 5.37
N THR A 187 5.18 2.80 6.06
CA THR A 187 5.59 3.33 7.36
C THR A 187 6.82 4.22 7.21
N HIS A 188 6.62 5.42 6.66
CA HIS A 188 7.70 6.35 6.28
C HIS A 188 8.61 6.75 7.45
N ARG A 189 8.09 6.76 8.67
CA ARG A 189 8.87 7.08 9.88
C ARG A 189 9.49 5.84 10.53
N GLY A 190 9.39 4.68 9.88
CA GLY A 190 9.83 3.40 10.46
C GLY A 190 8.92 2.93 11.60
N GLY A 191 9.53 2.31 12.59
CA GLY A 191 8.86 1.76 13.76
C GLY A 191 9.69 0.67 14.42
N THR A 192 9.12 0.01 15.43
CA THR A 192 9.77 -1.07 16.17
C THR A 192 10.19 -2.24 15.27
N HIS A 193 9.40 -2.57 14.25
CA HIS A 193 9.71 -3.60 13.25
C HIS A 193 11.00 -3.31 12.50
N VAL A 194 11.23 -2.05 12.07
CA VAL A 194 12.48 -1.64 11.39
C VAL A 194 13.67 -1.71 12.33
N ASN A 195 13.53 -1.15 13.54
CA ASN A 195 14.62 -1.14 14.51
C ASN A 195 15.01 -2.55 14.95
N LEU A 196 14.04 -3.41 15.20
CA LEU A 196 14.27 -4.81 15.58
C LEU A 196 15.12 -5.52 14.53
N ILE A 197 14.73 -5.44 13.25
CA ILE A 197 15.46 -6.09 12.16
C ILE A 197 16.87 -5.48 12.00
N ALA A 198 16.97 -4.15 12.02
CA ALA A 198 18.25 -3.47 11.90
C ALA A 198 19.25 -3.91 13.00
N ASP A 199 18.79 -4.00 14.25
CA ASP A 199 19.62 -4.38 15.40
C ASP A 199 20.00 -5.87 15.33
N HIS A 200 19.08 -6.73 14.89
CA HIS A 200 19.34 -8.17 14.67
C HIS A 200 20.36 -8.44 13.56
N ILE A 201 20.50 -7.55 12.60
CA ILE A 201 21.51 -7.65 11.54
C ILE A 201 22.82 -7.02 12.00
N ALA A 202 22.75 -5.79 12.55
CA ALA A 202 23.95 -5.01 12.85
C ALA A 202 24.82 -5.63 13.94
N ALA A 203 24.23 -6.19 14.99
CA ALA A 203 24.98 -6.72 16.14
C ALA A 203 25.78 -8.00 15.78
N PRO A 204 25.20 -9.03 15.13
CA PRO A 204 25.97 -10.18 14.69
C PRO A 204 27.01 -9.84 13.62
N LEU A 205 26.71 -8.94 12.70
CA LEU A 205 27.63 -8.52 11.64
C LEU A 205 28.84 -7.77 12.21
N ALA A 206 28.65 -6.87 13.17
CA ALA A 206 29.77 -6.21 13.87
C ALA A 206 30.67 -7.23 14.57
N LYS A 207 30.08 -8.22 15.25
CA LYS A 207 30.85 -9.32 15.89
C LYS A 207 31.62 -10.15 14.88
N HIS A 208 31.02 -10.42 13.71
CA HIS A 208 31.68 -11.17 12.65
C HIS A 208 32.88 -10.39 12.10
N ILE A 209 32.71 -9.10 11.82
CA ILE A 209 33.78 -8.22 11.34
C ILE A 209 34.93 -8.16 12.35
N ALA A 210 34.66 -7.95 13.63
CA ALA A 210 35.67 -7.90 14.68
C ALA A 210 36.43 -9.23 14.83
N ARG A 211 35.79 -10.36 14.52
CA ARG A 211 36.46 -11.68 14.55
C ARG A 211 37.36 -11.93 13.35
N THR A 212 36.93 -11.46 12.16
CA THR A 212 37.68 -11.66 10.90
C THR A 212 38.75 -10.61 10.68
N ASN A 213 38.62 -9.44 11.25
CA ASN A 213 39.54 -8.30 11.14
C ASN A 213 39.70 -7.66 12.53
N PRO A 214 40.55 -8.25 13.40
CA PRO A 214 40.70 -7.82 14.80
C PRO A 214 41.19 -6.39 14.98
N GLU A 215 41.85 -5.82 13.98
CA GLU A 215 42.31 -4.42 13.94
C GLU A 215 41.17 -3.44 13.72
N LEU A 216 39.99 -3.89 13.22
CA LEU A 216 38.83 -3.04 12.98
C LEU A 216 37.91 -3.07 14.19
N ASN A 217 37.84 -1.94 14.90
CA ASN A 217 36.90 -1.78 16.03
C ASN A 217 35.56 -1.26 15.51
N VAL A 218 34.78 -2.16 14.89
CA VAL A 218 33.46 -1.80 14.30
C VAL A 218 32.35 -2.04 15.30
N THR A 219 31.55 -1.00 15.55
CA THR A 219 30.39 -1.05 16.41
C THR A 219 29.10 -1.37 15.64
N PRO A 220 28.06 -1.94 16.29
CA PRO A 220 26.76 -2.15 15.64
C PRO A 220 26.14 -0.86 15.08
N ALA A 221 26.37 0.27 15.73
CA ALA A 221 25.91 1.57 15.26
C ALA A 221 26.55 2.00 13.93
N GLN A 222 27.84 1.73 13.76
CA GLN A 222 28.54 1.98 12.49
C GLN A 222 28.03 1.04 11.38
N VAL A 223 27.82 -0.24 11.66
CA VAL A 223 27.18 -1.16 10.70
C VAL A 223 25.82 -0.65 10.29
N LYS A 224 24.99 -0.26 11.26
CA LYS A 224 23.65 0.28 11.00
C LYS A 224 23.70 1.55 10.14
N ALA A 225 24.68 2.45 10.35
CA ALA A 225 24.84 3.65 9.55
C ALA A 225 25.09 3.38 8.06
N HIS A 226 25.67 2.23 7.71
CA HIS A 226 25.89 1.83 6.32
C HIS A 226 24.78 0.94 5.73
N MET A 227 23.66 0.78 6.45
CA MET A 227 22.57 -0.12 6.03
C MET A 227 21.45 0.65 5.35
N PHE A 228 21.01 0.13 4.22
CA PHE A 228 19.73 0.45 3.60
C PHE A 228 18.79 -0.75 3.80
N LEU A 229 17.79 -0.58 4.65
CA LEU A 229 16.90 -1.64 5.10
C LEU A 229 15.49 -1.48 4.51
N MET A 230 14.99 -2.53 3.91
CA MET A 230 13.66 -2.58 3.31
C MET A 230 12.87 -3.70 3.98
N VAL A 231 11.69 -3.38 4.52
CA VAL A 231 10.88 -4.34 5.31
C VAL A 231 9.43 -4.30 4.86
N LYS A 232 8.90 -5.48 4.55
CA LYS A 232 7.46 -5.70 4.44
C LYS A 232 7.06 -6.62 5.58
N ALA A 233 6.06 -6.24 6.35
CA ALA A 233 5.60 -7.00 7.50
C ALA A 233 4.08 -7.12 7.50
N SER A 234 3.57 -8.33 7.72
CA SER A 234 2.17 -8.59 8.07
C SER A 234 2.08 -8.81 9.57
N VAL A 235 1.36 -7.92 10.24
CA VAL A 235 1.23 -7.92 11.70
C VAL A 235 -0.25 -8.00 12.06
N CYS A 236 -0.61 -8.93 12.94
CA CYS A 236 -1.94 -8.96 13.56
C CYS A 236 -2.12 -7.75 14.47
N ILE A 237 -3.16 -6.98 14.26
CA ILE A 237 -3.53 -5.79 15.03
C ILE A 237 -4.77 -6.09 15.84
#